data_2c9e86060321c89164738bf6410e080f
#
_entry.id   2c9e86060321c89164738bf6410e080f
#
_cell.length_a   1.000
_cell.length_b   1.000
_cell.length_c   1.000
_cell.angle_alpha   90.00
_cell.angle_beta   90.00
_cell.angle_gamma   90.00
#
_symmetry.space_group_name_H-M   'P 1'
#
loop_
_entity.id
_entity.type
_entity.pdbx_description
1 polymer ?
#
loop_
_entity_poly.entity_id
_entity_poly.type
_entity_poly.pdbx_seq_one_letter_code
_entity_poly.pdbx_strand_id
1 'polypeptide(L)'
;LWDSLQGKKLHMSHFLDEISLDGIRGINGLRVGFDYPVSVIAGENASGKSTVLFAAACAYKVKGGGVRDFVPSTLFPDFRPQAGGRSDDRQPVTLQFEYTTPEGRRSMRCCRPGERWRKSFLGRKNASQPERQLYLRTLSNLTSPSEVRGVLGMARMASEPQVRPLNASQIQFAKNVLPSLRYSEIVDLNRLTRRGKRQLLFATQEDGSRYSELHMAAGERSVLRLSQEIAQLRDALVLIDEVETGLHPWVQRLLMLQLQQLALRNNLQIIVTSHSPVVLNSVPARGRIFLKRGNGGVTIQEPFRDIVQNALYGQSEELLNILCEDAVAEGVLQGVFDVIRPELGMGSDAVRVGRDTGAQQFPQYAEAFKTFGQIRNFVFVLDGDQENTPTARKLRDKAGPGGPVLFLPGHHAPEVWVWERIRERQGEIAHWLGEHPESLQTRMANLDSVYNAASDTPSEIAKVKLQDLAQSCNRIPAELGRAVARVEAKLPGSTIRPLVDGLRDAVGRWRSA
;
A
#
# COMPACT_ATOMS: atom_id res chain seq x y z
N LEU A 1 -19.20 5.62 -7.94
CA LEU A 1 -18.07 5.80 -8.89
C LEU A 1 -17.54 4.45 -9.38
N TRP A 2 -17.25 3.50 -8.50
CA TRP A 2 -16.66 2.21 -8.89
C TRP A 2 -17.61 1.38 -9.74
N ASP A 3 -18.89 1.29 -9.38
CA ASP A 3 -19.90 0.57 -10.15
C ASP A 3 -20.14 1.23 -11.52
N SER A 4 -20.15 2.57 -11.55
CA SER A 4 -20.28 3.32 -12.79
C SER A 4 -19.10 3.08 -13.73
N LEU A 5 -17.87 2.99 -13.21
CA LEU A 5 -16.70 2.63 -14.00
C LEU A 5 -16.73 1.17 -14.49
N GLN A 6 -17.20 0.25 -13.64
CA GLN A 6 -17.36 -1.14 -14.05
C GLN A 6 -18.38 -1.29 -15.20
N GLY A 7 -19.51 -0.60 -15.09
CA GLY A 7 -20.49 -0.53 -16.16
C GLY A 7 -19.94 0.14 -17.43
N LYS A 8 -19.07 1.15 -17.27
CA LYS A 8 -18.42 1.84 -18.38
C LYS A 8 -17.52 0.92 -19.21
N LYS A 9 -16.78 -0.01 -18.58
CA LYS A 9 -15.96 -0.99 -19.31
C LYS A 9 -16.75 -1.71 -20.42
N LEU A 10 -17.99 -2.09 -20.15
CA LEU A 10 -18.84 -2.82 -21.11
C LEU A 10 -19.16 -2.01 -22.38
N HIS A 11 -19.05 -0.70 -22.31
CA HIS A 11 -19.38 0.25 -23.40
C HIS A 11 -18.14 0.89 -24.03
N MET A 12 -16.94 0.50 -23.61
CA MET A 12 -15.70 1.01 -24.20
C MET A 12 -15.47 0.36 -25.57
N SER A 13 -15.33 1.22 -26.60
CA SER A 13 -15.07 0.73 -27.96
C SER A 13 -13.70 0.06 -28.13
N HIS A 14 -12.71 0.51 -27.33
CA HIS A 14 -11.38 -0.08 -27.29
C HIS A 14 -10.99 -0.34 -25.83
N PHE A 15 -10.60 -1.57 -25.54
CA PHE A 15 -10.10 -1.95 -24.23
C PHE A 15 -8.97 -2.97 -24.36
N LEU A 16 -7.88 -2.78 -23.65
CA LEU A 16 -6.81 -3.76 -23.52
C LEU A 16 -7.22 -4.72 -22.40
N ASP A 17 -7.59 -5.95 -22.76
CA ASP A 17 -8.13 -6.93 -21.82
C ASP A 17 -7.03 -7.70 -21.11
N GLU A 18 -5.99 -8.14 -21.84
CA GLU A 18 -4.90 -8.95 -21.29
C GLU A 18 -3.57 -8.68 -22.00
N ILE A 19 -2.48 -8.81 -21.24
CA ILE A 19 -1.11 -8.84 -21.75
C ILE A 19 -0.46 -10.12 -21.25
N SER A 20 0.16 -10.88 -22.16
CA SER A 20 1.03 -12.00 -21.81
C SER A 20 2.48 -11.67 -22.17
N LEU A 21 3.39 -11.91 -21.21
CA LEU A 21 4.82 -11.68 -21.36
C LEU A 21 5.60 -12.99 -21.15
N ASP A 22 6.50 -13.29 -22.08
CA ASP A 22 7.36 -14.46 -21.95
C ASP A 22 8.78 -14.16 -22.46
N GLY A 23 9.79 -14.59 -21.69
CA GLY A 23 11.21 -14.47 -22.00
C GLY A 23 11.80 -13.07 -21.89
N ILE A 24 11.16 -12.11 -21.23
CA ILE A 24 11.58 -10.70 -21.16
C ILE A 24 11.96 -10.28 -19.73
N ARG A 25 13.16 -9.73 -19.53
CA ARG A 25 13.65 -9.20 -18.25
C ARG A 25 13.41 -10.16 -17.07
N GLY A 26 13.58 -11.47 -17.30
CA GLY A 26 13.34 -12.51 -16.32
C GLY A 26 11.87 -12.79 -16.00
N ILE A 27 10.95 -12.31 -16.84
CA ILE A 27 9.53 -12.64 -16.77
C ILE A 27 9.26 -13.79 -17.76
N ASN A 28 8.69 -14.91 -17.28
CA ASN A 28 8.35 -16.07 -18.09
C ASN A 28 6.91 -16.47 -17.83
N GLY A 29 6.10 -16.54 -18.91
CA GLY A 29 4.72 -17.02 -18.85
C GLY A 29 3.75 -16.17 -18.04
N LEU A 30 4.05 -14.89 -17.78
CA LEU A 30 3.17 -13.99 -17.02
C LEU A 30 1.99 -13.54 -17.86
N ARG A 31 0.77 -13.68 -17.33
CA ARG A 31 -0.46 -13.14 -17.91
C ARG A 31 -1.07 -12.12 -16.98
N VAL A 32 -1.39 -10.93 -17.48
CA VAL A 32 -1.94 -9.79 -16.73
C VAL A 32 -3.25 -9.38 -17.36
N GLY A 33 -4.36 -9.67 -16.68
CA GLY A 33 -5.70 -9.24 -17.09
C GLY A 33 -6.06 -7.87 -16.53
N PHE A 34 -6.82 -7.08 -17.27
CA PHE A 34 -7.34 -5.78 -16.88
C PHE A 34 -8.88 -5.83 -16.83
N ASP A 35 -9.42 -6.03 -15.64
CA ASP A 35 -10.86 -6.18 -15.43
C ASP A 35 -11.59 -4.89 -15.08
N TYR A 36 -10.86 -3.80 -14.94
CA TYR A 36 -11.38 -2.52 -14.50
C TYR A 36 -10.72 -1.36 -15.27
N PRO A 37 -11.47 -0.28 -15.63
CA PRO A 37 -10.92 0.83 -16.42
C PRO A 37 -9.71 1.54 -15.80
N VAL A 38 -9.58 1.52 -14.47
CA VAL A 38 -8.42 2.08 -13.75
C VAL A 38 -7.74 0.98 -12.98
N SER A 39 -6.61 0.48 -13.47
CA SER A 39 -5.86 -0.61 -12.87
C SER A 39 -4.57 -0.13 -12.22
N VAL A 40 -4.28 -0.65 -11.04
CA VAL A 40 -3.05 -0.38 -10.28
C VAL A 40 -2.21 -1.66 -10.26
N ILE A 41 -1.01 -1.58 -10.81
CA ILE A 41 0.00 -2.63 -10.76
C ILE A 41 0.93 -2.32 -9.59
N ALA A 42 0.85 -3.09 -8.52
CA ALA A 42 1.70 -2.98 -7.34
C ALA A 42 2.64 -4.17 -7.21
N GLY A 43 3.61 -4.08 -6.32
CA GLY A 43 4.58 -5.14 -6.04
C GLY A 43 5.92 -4.58 -5.59
N GLU A 44 6.81 -5.46 -5.17
CA GLU A 44 8.16 -5.13 -4.73
C GLU A 44 9.02 -4.49 -5.83
N ASN A 45 10.20 -3.96 -5.45
CA ASN A 45 11.19 -3.53 -6.43
C ASN A 45 11.59 -4.70 -7.33
N ALA A 46 11.82 -4.42 -8.60
CA ALA A 46 12.17 -5.41 -9.61
C ALA A 46 11.12 -6.52 -9.87
N SER A 47 9.87 -6.38 -9.37
CA SER A 47 8.80 -7.34 -9.65
C SER A 47 8.27 -7.31 -11.09
N GLY A 48 8.69 -6.34 -11.90
CA GLY A 48 8.32 -6.26 -13.32
C GLY A 48 7.19 -5.27 -13.63
N LYS A 49 6.75 -4.43 -12.68
CA LYS A 49 5.68 -3.43 -12.88
C LYS A 49 5.87 -2.55 -14.11
N SER A 50 7.01 -1.87 -14.21
CA SER A 50 7.33 -1.00 -15.36
C SER A 50 7.46 -1.82 -16.65
N THR A 51 7.88 -3.09 -16.59
CA THR A 51 7.94 -3.96 -17.75
C THR A 51 6.54 -4.25 -18.31
N VAL A 52 5.57 -4.55 -17.43
CA VAL A 52 4.16 -4.72 -17.83
C VAL A 52 3.58 -3.42 -18.40
N LEU A 53 3.87 -2.28 -17.74
CA LEU A 53 3.41 -0.96 -18.21
C LEU A 53 3.96 -0.62 -19.59
N PHE A 54 5.26 -0.86 -19.85
CA PHE A 54 5.89 -0.63 -21.15
C PHE A 54 5.37 -1.61 -22.21
N ALA A 55 5.06 -2.84 -21.84
CA ALA A 55 4.37 -3.76 -22.74
C ALA A 55 2.99 -3.20 -23.12
N ALA A 56 2.20 -2.69 -22.16
CA ALA A 56 0.92 -2.04 -22.44
C ALA A 56 1.05 -0.88 -23.46
N ALA A 57 2.13 -0.11 -23.39
CA ALA A 57 2.40 0.96 -24.37
C ALA A 57 2.58 0.43 -25.79
N CYS A 58 3.05 -0.81 -25.97
CA CYS A 58 3.21 -1.44 -27.29
C CYS A 58 1.89 -1.99 -27.85
N ALA A 59 0.79 -1.96 -27.10
CA ALA A 59 -0.47 -2.60 -27.48
C ALA A 59 -1.14 -1.93 -28.69
N TYR A 60 -1.08 -0.61 -28.80
CA TYR A 60 -1.77 0.16 -29.83
C TYR A 60 -0.80 0.94 -30.71
N LYS A 61 -1.21 1.22 -31.95
CA LYS A 61 -0.61 2.23 -32.78
C LYS A 61 -1.14 3.60 -32.34
N VAL A 62 -0.28 4.61 -32.20
CA VAL A 62 -0.68 5.93 -31.72
C VAL A 62 -1.49 6.65 -32.79
N LYS A 63 -2.74 7.03 -32.46
CA LYS A 63 -3.62 7.79 -33.34
C LYS A 63 -3.16 9.26 -33.45
N GLY A 64 -3.07 9.78 -34.66
CA GLY A 64 -2.90 11.23 -34.89
C GLY A 64 -1.55 11.70 -35.41
N GLY A 65 -0.63 10.85 -35.78
CA GLY A 65 0.64 11.19 -36.48
C GLY A 65 1.47 12.28 -35.81
N GLY A 66 2.75 12.07 -35.61
CA GLY A 66 3.67 13.05 -35.00
C GLY A 66 4.23 12.65 -33.63
N VAL A 67 3.62 11.74 -32.93
CA VAL A 67 4.21 11.06 -31.77
C VAL A 67 4.80 9.73 -32.24
N ARG A 68 6.04 9.43 -31.91
CA ARG A 68 6.64 8.11 -32.23
C ARG A 68 5.78 7.02 -31.59
N ASP A 69 5.42 5.99 -32.37
CA ASP A 69 4.78 4.80 -31.82
C ASP A 69 5.68 4.18 -30.75
N PHE A 70 5.08 3.77 -29.65
CA PHE A 70 5.78 2.98 -28.65
C PHE A 70 5.95 1.56 -29.18
N VAL A 71 7.10 1.28 -29.77
CA VAL A 71 7.39 -0.02 -30.37
C VAL A 71 8.27 -0.87 -29.47
N PRO A 72 8.11 -2.20 -29.48
CA PRO A 72 8.90 -3.07 -28.62
C PRO A 72 10.42 -2.89 -28.76
N SER A 73 10.91 -2.58 -29.97
CA SER A 73 12.36 -2.32 -30.20
C SER A 73 12.90 -1.09 -29.48
N THR A 74 12.04 -0.11 -29.17
CA THR A 74 12.43 1.11 -28.46
C THR A 74 12.32 0.93 -26.94
N LEU A 75 11.26 0.28 -26.45
CA LEU A 75 11.00 0.10 -25.02
C LEU A 75 11.73 -1.12 -24.44
N PHE A 76 12.06 -2.09 -25.28
CA PHE A 76 12.80 -3.31 -24.95
C PHE A 76 13.95 -3.53 -25.93
N PRO A 77 14.98 -2.65 -25.91
CA PRO A 77 16.16 -2.82 -26.75
C PRO A 77 16.87 -4.12 -26.37
N ASP A 78 17.41 -4.81 -27.38
CA ASP A 78 18.29 -5.96 -27.16
C ASP A 78 19.68 -5.45 -26.81
N PHE A 79 20.11 -5.64 -25.59
CA PHE A 79 21.43 -5.27 -25.12
C PHE A 79 22.36 -6.48 -25.13
N ARG A 80 23.54 -6.33 -25.76
CA ARG A 80 24.59 -7.34 -25.78
C ARG A 80 25.88 -6.71 -25.28
N PRO A 81 26.41 -7.12 -24.13
CA PRO A 81 27.62 -6.54 -23.55
C PRO A 81 28.85 -6.65 -24.45
N GLN A 82 28.86 -7.65 -25.33
CA GLN A 82 29.94 -7.89 -26.29
C GLN A 82 29.37 -8.19 -27.68
N ALA A 83 30.07 -7.76 -28.74
CA ALA A 83 29.69 -8.12 -30.11
C ALA A 83 29.65 -9.63 -30.29
N GLY A 84 28.52 -10.19 -30.70
CA GLY A 84 28.27 -11.64 -30.76
C GLY A 84 27.94 -12.32 -29.45
N GLY A 85 27.85 -11.59 -28.32
CA GLY A 85 27.43 -12.10 -27.01
C GLY A 85 25.94 -12.51 -26.97
N ARG A 86 25.55 -13.20 -25.87
CA ARG A 86 24.14 -13.56 -25.64
C ARG A 86 23.33 -12.34 -25.22
N SER A 87 22.07 -12.28 -25.64
CA SER A 87 21.10 -11.31 -25.16
C SER A 87 20.81 -11.49 -23.67
N ASP A 88 20.49 -10.39 -22.97
CA ASP A 88 20.04 -10.43 -21.56
C ASP A 88 18.68 -11.13 -21.43
N ASP A 89 17.88 -11.16 -22.50
CA ASP A 89 16.56 -11.80 -22.50
C ASP A 89 16.64 -13.25 -22.97
N ARG A 90 15.79 -14.08 -22.39
CA ARG A 90 15.61 -15.47 -22.84
C ARG A 90 14.91 -15.49 -24.21
N GLN A 91 15.50 -16.14 -25.19
CA GLN A 91 14.95 -16.26 -26.53
C GLN A 91 14.02 -17.49 -26.68
N PRO A 92 12.90 -17.37 -27.41
CA PRO A 92 12.35 -16.15 -28.01
C PRO A 92 11.58 -15.29 -27.01
N VAL A 93 11.68 -13.97 -27.14
CA VAL A 93 10.86 -13.01 -26.37
C VAL A 93 9.48 -12.90 -27.05
N THR A 94 8.43 -13.02 -26.25
CA THR A 94 7.05 -12.90 -26.75
C THR A 94 6.22 -11.95 -25.90
N LEU A 95 5.52 -11.03 -26.57
CA LEU A 95 4.47 -10.18 -26.00
C LEU A 95 3.18 -10.49 -26.76
N GLN A 96 2.12 -10.84 -26.04
CA GLN A 96 0.81 -11.06 -26.63
C GLN A 96 -0.20 -10.10 -25.99
N PHE A 97 -1.11 -9.60 -26.81
CA PHE A 97 -2.13 -8.63 -26.40
C PHE A 97 -3.50 -9.12 -26.84
N GLU A 98 -4.46 -9.01 -25.94
CA GLU A 98 -5.86 -9.25 -26.22
C GLU A 98 -6.66 -7.97 -26.03
N TYR A 99 -7.53 -7.66 -26.99
CA TYR A 99 -8.30 -6.42 -27.01
C TYR A 99 -9.77 -6.68 -27.25
N THR A 100 -10.59 -5.85 -26.66
CA THR A 100 -11.93 -5.54 -27.15
C THR A 100 -11.84 -4.35 -28.11
N THR A 101 -12.41 -4.49 -29.30
CA THR A 101 -12.50 -3.44 -30.32
C THR A 101 -13.95 -3.33 -30.82
N PRO A 102 -14.33 -2.24 -31.53
CA PRO A 102 -15.67 -2.11 -32.10
C PRO A 102 -16.08 -3.30 -33.03
N GLU A 103 -15.08 -3.97 -33.57
CA GLU A 103 -15.26 -5.09 -34.49
C GLU A 103 -15.19 -6.46 -33.78
N GLY A 104 -15.15 -6.47 -32.45
CA GLY A 104 -15.06 -7.65 -31.59
C GLY A 104 -13.68 -7.87 -30.97
N ARG A 105 -13.47 -9.03 -30.37
CA ARG A 105 -12.20 -9.41 -29.76
C ARG A 105 -11.12 -9.65 -30.80
N ARG A 106 -9.91 -9.15 -30.52
CA ARG A 106 -8.72 -9.28 -31.36
C ARG A 106 -7.52 -9.67 -30.52
N SER A 107 -6.56 -10.35 -31.15
CA SER A 107 -5.28 -10.71 -30.54
C SER A 107 -4.12 -10.33 -31.46
N MET A 108 -3.06 -9.81 -30.86
CA MET A 108 -1.80 -9.49 -31.53
C MET A 108 -0.65 -10.11 -30.76
N ARG A 109 0.31 -10.66 -31.48
CA ARG A 109 1.56 -11.18 -30.90
C ARG A 109 2.75 -10.45 -31.50
N CYS A 110 3.64 -9.96 -30.64
CA CYS A 110 4.96 -9.47 -30.98
C CYS A 110 6.00 -10.48 -30.50
N CYS A 111 6.82 -10.99 -31.38
CA CYS A 111 7.84 -11.98 -31.05
C CYS A 111 9.21 -11.53 -31.55
N ARG A 112 10.25 -11.73 -30.74
CA ARG A 112 11.65 -11.55 -31.08
C ARG A 112 12.37 -12.89 -31.00
N PRO A 113 12.41 -13.65 -32.11
CA PRO A 113 13.09 -14.95 -32.11
C PRO A 113 14.63 -14.84 -32.15
N GLY A 114 15.15 -13.68 -32.48
CA GLY A 114 16.56 -13.31 -32.52
C GLY A 114 16.73 -11.81 -32.28
N GLU A 115 17.17 -11.08 -33.29
CA GLU A 115 17.45 -9.63 -33.15
C GLU A 115 16.26 -8.71 -33.47
N ARG A 116 15.33 -9.19 -34.30
CA ARG A 116 14.26 -8.35 -34.86
C ARG A 116 12.90 -8.74 -34.33
N TRP A 117 12.11 -7.75 -33.95
CA TRP A 117 10.72 -7.92 -33.58
C TRP A 117 9.85 -8.15 -34.80
N ARG A 118 8.96 -9.14 -34.70
CA ARG A 118 7.93 -9.49 -35.71
C ARG A 118 6.56 -9.38 -35.07
N LYS A 119 5.60 -8.80 -35.81
CA LYS A 119 4.19 -8.72 -35.39
C LYS A 119 3.37 -9.74 -36.17
N SER A 120 2.48 -10.43 -35.49
CA SER A 120 1.48 -11.32 -36.11
C SER A 120 0.11 -11.05 -35.49
N PHE A 121 -0.92 -11.12 -36.30
CA PHE A 121 -2.29 -10.91 -35.92
C PHE A 121 -3.04 -12.22 -36.02
N LEU A 122 -3.65 -12.65 -34.89
CA LEU A 122 -4.38 -13.90 -34.84
C LEU A 122 -5.83 -13.66 -35.26
N GLY A 123 -6.34 -14.46 -36.22
CA GLY A 123 -7.75 -14.55 -36.54
C GLY A 123 -8.25 -13.89 -37.82
N ARG A 124 -7.50 -13.04 -38.53
CA ARG A 124 -7.92 -12.45 -39.84
C ARG A 124 -6.74 -12.18 -40.76
N LYS A 125 -6.89 -12.54 -42.05
CA LYS A 125 -6.02 -12.04 -43.12
C LYS A 125 -6.20 -10.51 -43.21
N ASN A 126 -5.10 -9.76 -43.26
CA ASN A 126 -5.06 -8.29 -43.33
C ASN A 126 -5.45 -7.53 -42.01
N ALA A 127 -5.40 -8.18 -40.87
CA ALA A 127 -5.59 -7.46 -39.61
C ALA A 127 -4.40 -6.49 -39.35
N SER A 128 -4.70 -5.27 -38.91
CA SER A 128 -3.72 -4.26 -38.49
C SER A 128 -3.80 -4.04 -37.00
N GLN A 129 -2.71 -3.51 -36.43
CA GLN A 129 -2.68 -3.09 -35.03
C GLN A 129 -3.75 -2.01 -34.79
N PRO A 130 -4.61 -2.15 -33.75
CA PRO A 130 -5.62 -1.14 -33.45
C PRO A 130 -4.98 0.24 -33.17
N GLU A 131 -5.60 1.31 -33.68
CA GLU A 131 -5.17 2.67 -33.41
C GLU A 131 -5.92 3.24 -32.19
N ARG A 132 -5.17 3.85 -31.26
CA ARG A 132 -5.76 4.49 -30.08
C ARG A 132 -4.89 5.67 -29.65
N GLN A 133 -5.48 6.72 -29.06
CA GLN A 133 -4.70 7.70 -28.34
C GLN A 133 -3.98 7.02 -27.17
N LEU A 134 -2.68 7.28 -27.01
CA LEU A 134 -1.86 6.69 -25.98
C LEU A 134 -1.00 7.76 -25.31
N TYR A 135 -0.98 7.74 -24.01
CA TYR A 135 -0.13 8.56 -23.19
C TYR A 135 0.69 7.67 -22.26
N LEU A 136 2.00 7.85 -22.24
CA LEU A 136 2.92 7.17 -21.32
C LEU A 136 3.76 8.19 -20.57
N ARG A 137 3.66 8.15 -19.25
CA ARG A 137 4.50 8.92 -18.33
C ARG A 137 5.41 7.98 -17.56
N THR A 138 6.70 8.30 -17.57
CA THR A 138 7.74 7.57 -16.84
C THR A 138 8.42 8.47 -15.81
N LEU A 139 9.21 7.90 -14.92
CA LEU A 139 10.00 8.65 -13.94
C LEU A 139 10.91 9.72 -14.57
N SER A 140 11.39 9.50 -15.79
CA SER A 140 12.22 10.49 -16.51
C SER A 140 11.49 11.82 -16.75
N ASN A 141 10.16 11.82 -16.75
CA ASN A 141 9.36 13.03 -16.90
C ASN A 141 9.30 13.88 -15.60
N LEU A 142 9.81 13.34 -14.48
CA LEU A 142 9.85 14.00 -13.17
C LEU A 142 11.18 14.73 -12.90
N THR A 143 12.13 14.64 -13.81
CA THR A 143 13.42 15.35 -13.70
C THR A 143 13.18 16.85 -13.48
N SER A 144 13.85 17.43 -12.48
CA SER A 144 13.73 18.85 -12.20
C SER A 144 14.14 19.69 -13.41
N PRO A 145 13.38 20.72 -13.78
CA PRO A 145 13.81 21.64 -14.85
C PRO A 145 15.18 22.27 -14.59
N SER A 146 15.56 22.47 -13.33
CA SER A 146 16.90 22.99 -12.95
C SER A 146 18.04 22.04 -13.31
N GLU A 147 17.79 20.72 -13.33
CA GLU A 147 18.76 19.69 -13.73
C GLU A 147 18.89 19.56 -15.25
N VAL A 148 17.92 20.08 -16.00
CA VAL A 148 17.97 20.08 -17.46
C VAL A 148 18.82 21.26 -17.94
N ARG A 149 20.08 20.98 -18.34
CA ARG A 149 20.96 21.98 -18.92
C ARG A 149 20.24 22.77 -20.03
N GLY A 150 20.15 24.09 -19.88
CA GLY A 150 19.55 25.00 -20.87
C GLY A 150 18.14 25.53 -20.51
N VAL A 151 17.50 25.12 -19.42
CA VAL A 151 16.28 25.79 -18.96
C VAL A 151 16.59 27.21 -18.47
N LEU A 152 17.68 27.38 -17.72
CA LEU A 152 18.18 28.72 -17.33
C LEU A 152 18.53 29.61 -18.52
N GLY A 153 18.87 29.03 -19.67
CA GLY A 153 19.09 29.77 -20.94
C GLY A 153 17.77 30.29 -21.55
N MET A 154 16.60 29.72 -21.21
CA MET A 154 15.31 30.23 -21.70
C MET A 154 15.01 31.65 -21.20
N ALA A 155 15.39 31.96 -19.97
CA ALA A 155 15.18 33.28 -19.37
C ALA A 155 16.03 34.38 -20.03
N ARG A 156 17.13 34.01 -20.70
CA ARG A 156 18.11 34.93 -21.34
C ARG A 156 17.91 35.09 -22.85
N MET A 157 16.93 34.40 -23.46
CA MET A 157 16.72 34.47 -24.91
C MET A 157 15.80 35.63 -25.29
N ALA A 158 16.20 36.40 -26.29
CA ALA A 158 15.53 37.62 -26.76
C ALA A 158 14.21 37.39 -27.54
N SER A 159 13.83 36.14 -27.85
CA SER A 159 12.56 35.86 -28.54
C SER A 159 11.38 35.72 -27.58
N GLU A 160 10.25 36.29 -27.90
CA GLU A 160 9.03 36.14 -27.11
C GLU A 160 8.58 34.68 -27.03
N PRO A 161 8.27 34.16 -25.83
CA PRO A 161 7.74 32.82 -25.67
C PRO A 161 6.31 32.77 -26.19
N GLN A 162 5.91 31.64 -26.78
CA GLN A 162 4.50 31.36 -27.00
C GLN A 162 3.87 31.01 -25.65
N VAL A 163 2.95 31.84 -25.20
CA VAL A 163 2.19 31.65 -23.96
C VAL A 163 0.91 30.92 -24.30
N ARG A 164 0.65 29.80 -23.63
CA ARG A 164 -0.60 29.05 -23.75
C ARG A 164 -1.20 28.87 -22.36
N PRO A 165 -2.31 29.52 -22.03
CA PRO A 165 -3.00 29.27 -20.77
C PRO A 165 -3.55 27.85 -20.74
N LEU A 166 -3.49 27.22 -19.58
CA LEU A 166 -4.23 25.97 -19.33
C LEU A 166 -5.73 26.28 -19.34
N ASN A 167 -6.50 25.36 -19.89
CA ASN A 167 -7.95 25.53 -19.90
C ASN A 167 -8.59 25.19 -18.54
N ALA A 168 -9.88 25.52 -18.41
CA ALA A 168 -10.63 25.34 -17.17
C ALA A 168 -10.62 23.89 -16.66
N SER A 169 -10.66 22.88 -17.54
CA SER A 169 -10.64 21.47 -17.11
C SER A 169 -9.29 21.03 -16.57
N GLN A 170 -8.19 21.55 -17.12
CA GLN A 170 -6.83 21.31 -16.64
C GLN A 170 -6.60 21.96 -15.28
N ILE A 171 -7.01 23.24 -15.14
CA ILE A 171 -6.93 23.96 -13.87
C ILE A 171 -7.80 23.29 -12.80
N GLN A 172 -9.03 22.89 -13.16
CA GLN A 172 -9.93 22.22 -12.22
C GLN A 172 -9.37 20.85 -11.76
N PHE A 173 -8.75 20.10 -12.65
CA PHE A 173 -8.06 18.86 -12.26
C PHE A 173 -6.99 19.15 -11.20
N ALA A 174 -6.12 20.15 -11.44
CA ALA A 174 -5.06 20.52 -10.50
C ALA A 174 -5.62 21.00 -9.15
N LYS A 175 -6.65 21.84 -9.16
CA LYS A 175 -7.34 22.31 -7.93
C LYS A 175 -7.95 21.17 -7.12
N ASN A 176 -8.52 20.18 -7.76
CA ASN A 176 -9.13 19.03 -7.10
C ASN A 176 -8.08 18.11 -6.44
N VAL A 177 -6.89 18.03 -6.99
CA VAL A 177 -5.79 17.20 -6.46
C VAL A 177 -4.97 17.97 -5.41
N LEU A 178 -4.80 19.27 -5.59
CA LEU A 178 -4.02 20.17 -4.72
C LEU A 178 -4.92 21.28 -4.14
N PRO A 179 -5.87 20.97 -3.26
CA PRO A 179 -6.87 21.94 -2.79
C PRO A 179 -6.27 23.07 -1.94
N SER A 180 -5.05 22.88 -1.40
CA SER A 180 -4.32 23.91 -0.66
C SER A 180 -3.73 25.01 -1.56
N LEU A 181 -3.59 24.75 -2.85
CA LEU A 181 -3.02 25.69 -3.81
C LEU A 181 -4.14 26.36 -4.61
N ARG A 182 -4.27 27.67 -4.42
CA ARG A 182 -5.34 28.50 -5.01
C ARG A 182 -4.83 29.15 -6.29
N TYR A 183 -4.87 28.42 -7.40
CA TYR A 183 -4.48 28.95 -8.70
C TYR A 183 -5.56 29.83 -9.30
N SER A 184 -5.20 31.03 -9.72
CA SER A 184 -6.03 31.88 -10.61
C SER A 184 -5.73 31.60 -12.07
N GLU A 185 -4.45 31.38 -12.40
CA GLU A 185 -3.99 31.13 -13.76
C GLU A 185 -2.79 30.19 -13.78
N ILE A 186 -2.72 29.32 -14.78
CA ILE A 186 -1.53 28.50 -15.08
C ILE A 186 -1.26 28.63 -16.58
N VAL A 187 -0.04 29.00 -16.94
CA VAL A 187 0.37 29.15 -18.33
C VAL A 187 1.55 28.23 -18.67
N ASP A 188 1.53 27.70 -19.88
CA ASP A 188 2.63 26.94 -20.48
C ASP A 188 3.40 27.86 -21.41
N LEU A 189 4.64 28.14 -21.06
CA LEU A 189 5.59 28.91 -21.89
C LEU A 189 6.34 27.95 -22.79
N ASN A 190 6.09 28.09 -24.10
CA ASN A 190 6.74 27.29 -25.12
C ASN A 190 7.81 28.10 -25.86
N ARG A 191 9.00 27.59 -25.95
CA ARG A 191 10.06 28.13 -26.82
C ARG A 191 10.65 27.08 -27.73
N LEU A 192 10.78 27.42 -29.01
CA LEU A 192 11.53 26.62 -29.97
C LEU A 192 13.02 27.00 -29.85
N THR A 193 13.84 26.04 -29.51
CA THR A 193 15.30 26.22 -29.44
C THR A 193 15.97 25.38 -30.54
N ARG A 194 17.21 25.68 -30.88
CA ARG A 194 18.02 24.84 -31.80
C ARG A 194 18.12 23.37 -31.34
N ARG A 195 17.88 23.08 -30.06
CA ARG A 195 17.93 21.76 -29.46
C ARG A 195 16.53 21.14 -29.22
N GLY A 196 15.44 21.73 -29.77
CA GLY A 196 14.08 21.26 -29.65
C GLY A 196 13.17 22.21 -28.88
N LYS A 197 11.91 21.83 -28.78
CA LYS A 197 10.88 22.57 -28.04
C LYS A 197 11.14 22.47 -26.54
N ARG A 198 11.17 23.61 -25.85
CA ARG A 198 11.26 23.71 -24.39
C ARG A 198 9.98 24.25 -23.82
N GLN A 199 9.52 23.67 -22.73
CA GLN A 199 8.28 24.04 -22.05
C GLN A 199 8.57 24.31 -20.58
N LEU A 200 7.94 25.35 -20.02
CA LEU A 200 8.02 25.72 -18.63
C LEU A 200 6.66 26.20 -18.15
N LEU A 201 6.16 25.66 -17.03
CA LEU A 201 4.92 26.12 -16.43
C LEU A 201 5.15 27.35 -15.55
N PHE A 202 4.20 28.28 -15.58
CA PHE A 202 4.07 29.38 -14.65
C PHE A 202 2.69 29.34 -13.99
N ALA A 203 2.66 29.45 -12.69
CA ALA A 203 1.43 29.53 -11.92
C ALA A 203 1.26 30.92 -11.30
N THR A 204 0.04 31.43 -11.34
CA THR A 204 -0.41 32.61 -10.60
C THR A 204 -1.42 32.15 -9.56
N GLN A 205 -1.24 32.52 -8.31
CA GLN A 205 -2.19 32.24 -7.24
C GLN A 205 -3.26 33.34 -7.14
N GLU A 206 -4.33 33.09 -6.39
CA GLU A 206 -5.42 34.07 -6.18
C GLU A 206 -4.93 35.33 -5.41
N ASP A 207 -3.87 35.24 -4.63
CA ASP A 207 -3.21 36.36 -3.94
C ASP A 207 -2.29 37.20 -4.87
N GLY A 208 -2.20 36.84 -6.14
CA GLY A 208 -1.35 37.50 -7.13
C GLY A 208 0.11 37.03 -7.14
N SER A 209 0.53 36.15 -6.25
CA SER A 209 1.87 35.58 -6.25
C SER A 209 2.09 34.75 -7.52
N ARG A 210 3.31 34.91 -8.12
CA ARG A 210 3.69 34.22 -9.37
C ARG A 210 4.99 33.48 -9.19
N TYR A 211 5.03 32.26 -9.69
CA TYR A 211 6.26 31.45 -9.68
C TYR A 211 6.30 30.46 -10.84
N SER A 212 7.51 30.10 -11.22
CA SER A 212 7.73 29.16 -12.29
C SER A 212 7.85 27.74 -11.75
N GLU A 213 7.73 26.78 -12.65
CA GLU A 213 7.97 25.34 -12.38
C GLU A 213 9.32 25.04 -11.69
N LEU A 214 10.30 25.94 -11.82
CA LEU A 214 11.60 25.84 -11.15
C LEU A 214 11.50 25.94 -9.62
N HIS A 215 10.49 26.65 -9.15
CA HIS A 215 10.25 26.87 -7.70
C HIS A 215 9.11 26.01 -7.14
N MET A 216 8.47 25.19 -7.99
CA MET A 216 7.42 24.29 -7.58
C MET A 216 7.98 23.07 -6.83
N ALA A 217 7.30 22.62 -5.80
CA ALA A 217 7.56 21.32 -5.20
C ALA A 217 7.41 20.19 -6.24
N ALA A 218 8.12 19.09 -6.07
CA ALA A 218 8.09 17.97 -7.03
C ALA A 218 6.67 17.43 -7.24
N GLY A 219 5.89 17.28 -6.16
CA GLY A 219 4.50 16.84 -6.23
C GLY A 219 3.58 17.81 -6.95
N GLU A 220 3.71 19.11 -6.68
CA GLU A 220 2.96 20.16 -7.37
C GLU A 220 3.23 20.12 -8.88
N ARG A 221 4.49 20.14 -9.27
CA ARG A 221 4.91 20.05 -10.66
C ARG A 221 4.37 18.78 -11.32
N SER A 222 4.44 17.64 -10.63
CA SER A 222 3.93 16.36 -11.11
C SER A 222 2.44 16.44 -11.45
N VAL A 223 1.62 17.01 -10.57
CA VAL A 223 0.17 17.14 -10.77
C VAL A 223 -0.16 18.12 -11.89
N LEU A 224 0.50 19.29 -11.94
CA LEU A 224 0.27 20.28 -12.99
C LEU A 224 0.64 19.76 -14.39
N ARG A 225 1.78 19.09 -14.52
CA ARG A 225 2.15 18.44 -15.79
C ARG A 225 1.15 17.37 -16.18
N LEU A 226 0.75 16.52 -15.24
CA LEU A 226 -0.24 15.49 -15.50
C LEU A 226 -1.58 16.10 -15.94
N SER A 227 -2.05 17.16 -15.27
CA SER A 227 -3.29 17.85 -15.64
C SER A 227 -3.25 18.41 -17.06
N GLN A 228 -2.11 19.00 -17.45
CA GLN A 228 -1.86 19.51 -18.80
C GLN A 228 -1.96 18.41 -19.87
N GLU A 229 -1.42 17.25 -19.57
CA GLU A 229 -1.24 16.17 -20.53
C GLU A 229 -2.47 15.27 -20.70
N ILE A 230 -3.21 14.99 -19.61
CA ILE A 230 -4.28 13.98 -19.65
C ILE A 230 -5.70 14.52 -19.55
N ALA A 231 -5.91 15.74 -19.02
CA ALA A 231 -7.27 16.23 -18.74
C ALA A 231 -8.16 16.34 -19.98
N GLN A 232 -7.58 16.46 -21.16
CA GLN A 232 -8.29 16.58 -22.45
C GLN A 232 -8.32 15.29 -23.27
N LEU A 233 -7.61 14.26 -22.86
CA LEU A 233 -7.60 12.97 -23.58
C LEU A 233 -9.01 12.36 -23.57
N ARG A 234 -9.39 11.73 -24.67
CA ARG A 234 -10.65 11.00 -24.84
C ARG A 234 -10.37 9.67 -25.53
N ASP A 235 -11.10 8.63 -25.12
CA ASP A 235 -10.96 7.26 -25.68
C ASP A 235 -9.51 6.74 -25.67
N ALA A 236 -8.70 7.17 -24.73
CA ALA A 236 -7.27 6.95 -24.68
C ALA A 236 -6.86 5.83 -23.71
N LEU A 237 -5.69 5.26 -23.94
CA LEU A 237 -4.95 4.48 -22.96
C LEU A 237 -3.91 5.36 -22.28
N VAL A 238 -4.03 5.51 -20.96
CA VAL A 238 -3.15 6.34 -20.12
C VAL A 238 -2.31 5.43 -19.24
N LEU A 239 -1.02 5.54 -19.34
CA LEU A 239 -0.03 4.74 -18.62
C LEU A 239 0.86 5.65 -17.77
N ILE A 240 0.92 5.39 -16.46
CA ILE A 240 1.70 6.22 -15.53
C ILE A 240 2.56 5.32 -14.66
N ASP A 241 3.87 5.49 -14.75
CA ASP A 241 4.83 4.77 -13.91
C ASP A 241 5.04 5.54 -12.60
N GLU A 242 4.98 4.82 -11.47
CA GLU A 242 5.15 5.34 -10.11
C GLU A 242 4.31 6.62 -9.84
N VAL A 243 3.01 6.48 -9.95
CA VAL A 243 2.04 7.59 -9.87
C VAL A 243 2.11 8.40 -8.57
N GLU A 244 2.59 7.79 -7.49
CA GLU A 244 2.74 8.41 -6.15
C GLU A 244 3.97 9.30 -5.99
N THR A 245 4.92 9.27 -6.93
CA THR A 245 6.23 9.89 -6.73
C THR A 245 6.14 11.39 -6.42
N GLY A 246 6.73 11.79 -5.29
CA GLY A 246 6.72 13.16 -4.79
C GLY A 246 5.40 13.63 -4.17
N LEU A 247 4.40 12.74 -3.98
CA LEU A 247 3.08 13.08 -3.47
C LEU A 247 2.88 12.59 -2.03
N HIS A 248 2.35 13.48 -1.18
CA HIS A 248 1.89 13.08 0.14
C HIS A 248 0.70 12.09 0.03
N PRO A 249 0.54 11.10 0.94
CA PRO A 249 -0.51 10.08 0.87
C PRO A 249 -1.93 10.62 0.64
N TRP A 250 -2.27 11.75 1.27
CA TRP A 250 -3.55 12.43 1.05
C TRP A 250 -3.72 12.88 -0.41
N VAL A 251 -2.69 13.47 -1.00
CA VAL A 251 -2.70 13.93 -2.39
C VAL A 251 -2.76 12.74 -3.37
N GLN A 252 -2.08 11.64 -3.05
CA GLN A 252 -2.19 10.38 -3.82
C GLN A 252 -3.64 9.91 -3.92
N ARG A 253 -4.38 9.95 -2.80
CA ARG A 253 -5.80 9.57 -2.76
C ARG A 253 -6.66 10.49 -3.62
N LEU A 254 -6.45 11.81 -3.54
CA LEU A 254 -7.15 12.80 -4.37
C LEU A 254 -6.82 12.61 -5.85
N LEU A 255 -5.55 12.37 -6.19
CA LEU A 255 -5.14 12.10 -7.56
C LEU A 255 -5.84 10.86 -8.12
N MET A 256 -5.86 9.76 -7.39
CA MET A 256 -6.54 8.53 -7.82
C MET A 256 -8.04 8.72 -7.99
N LEU A 257 -8.68 9.51 -7.13
CA LEU A 257 -10.08 9.88 -7.30
C LEU A 257 -10.31 10.67 -8.59
N GLN A 258 -9.45 11.67 -8.88
CA GLN A 258 -9.55 12.48 -10.09
C GLN A 258 -9.27 11.66 -11.36
N LEU A 259 -8.32 10.73 -11.33
CA LEU A 259 -8.05 9.80 -12.44
C LEU A 259 -9.26 8.91 -12.74
N GLN A 260 -9.93 8.38 -11.71
CA GLN A 260 -11.13 7.57 -11.89
C GLN A 260 -12.31 8.40 -12.44
N GLN A 261 -12.51 9.63 -11.95
CA GLN A 261 -13.53 10.53 -12.49
C GLN A 261 -13.24 10.91 -13.95
N LEU A 262 -11.96 11.13 -14.29
CA LEU A 262 -11.55 11.43 -15.64
C LEU A 262 -11.78 10.23 -16.57
N ALA A 263 -11.43 9.01 -16.10
CA ALA A 263 -11.69 7.78 -16.84
C ALA A 263 -13.17 7.60 -17.17
N LEU A 264 -14.04 7.87 -16.20
CA LEU A 264 -15.50 7.79 -16.40
C LEU A 264 -16.01 8.83 -17.43
N ARG A 265 -15.58 10.10 -17.28
CA ARG A 265 -16.05 11.18 -18.15
C ARG A 265 -15.52 11.09 -19.57
N ASN A 266 -14.26 10.75 -19.72
CA ASN A 266 -13.52 10.83 -20.99
C ASN A 266 -13.31 9.48 -21.65
N ASN A 267 -13.89 8.40 -21.13
CA ASN A 267 -13.76 7.04 -21.67
C ASN A 267 -12.30 6.56 -21.72
N LEU A 268 -11.53 6.77 -20.62
CA LEU A 268 -10.12 6.40 -20.55
C LEU A 268 -9.95 5.03 -19.90
N GLN A 269 -9.01 4.25 -20.43
CA GLN A 269 -8.40 3.15 -19.70
C GLN A 269 -7.10 3.66 -19.10
N ILE A 270 -6.93 3.54 -17.77
CA ILE A 270 -5.77 4.04 -17.05
C ILE A 270 -5.09 2.87 -16.36
N ILE A 271 -3.80 2.69 -16.61
CA ILE A 271 -2.98 1.69 -15.92
C ILE A 271 -1.83 2.45 -15.23
N VAL A 272 -1.73 2.30 -13.93
CA VAL A 272 -0.65 2.93 -13.15
C VAL A 272 0.18 1.88 -12.45
N THR A 273 1.46 2.14 -12.26
CA THR A 273 2.28 1.38 -11.32
C THR A 273 2.43 2.13 -10.02
N SER A 274 2.56 1.42 -8.91
CA SER A 274 2.71 2.03 -7.60
C SER A 274 3.37 1.10 -6.59
N HIS A 275 4.08 1.73 -5.64
CA HIS A 275 4.53 1.10 -4.40
C HIS A 275 3.66 1.53 -3.20
N SER A 276 2.71 2.44 -3.41
CA SER A 276 1.89 3.00 -2.34
C SER A 276 0.64 2.16 -2.05
N PRO A 277 0.45 1.72 -0.81
CA PRO A 277 -0.81 1.09 -0.39
C PRO A 277 -2.01 2.02 -0.55
N VAL A 278 -1.81 3.32 -0.42
CA VAL A 278 -2.87 4.32 -0.59
C VAL A 278 -3.40 4.30 -2.02
N VAL A 279 -2.50 4.26 -3.00
CA VAL A 279 -2.85 4.16 -4.44
C VAL A 279 -3.58 2.85 -4.72
N LEU A 280 -3.03 1.72 -4.24
CA LEU A 280 -3.63 0.39 -4.43
C LEU A 280 -5.04 0.30 -3.82
N ASN A 281 -5.23 0.84 -2.61
CA ASN A 281 -6.52 0.84 -1.92
C ASN A 281 -7.53 1.86 -2.50
N SER A 282 -7.10 2.72 -3.41
CA SER A 282 -7.98 3.70 -4.07
C SER A 282 -8.80 3.10 -5.22
N VAL A 283 -8.58 1.86 -5.61
CA VAL A 283 -9.36 1.14 -6.63
C VAL A 283 -10.00 -0.13 -6.05
N PRO A 284 -11.11 -0.62 -6.62
CA PRO A 284 -11.72 -1.88 -6.18
C PRO A 284 -10.81 -3.09 -6.46
N ALA A 285 -11.09 -4.23 -5.83
CA ALA A 285 -10.29 -5.46 -5.97
C ALA A 285 -10.00 -5.84 -7.43
N ARG A 286 -10.99 -5.68 -8.32
CA ARG A 286 -10.85 -5.96 -9.77
C ARG A 286 -9.87 -5.03 -10.51
N GLY A 287 -9.53 -3.88 -9.92
CA GLY A 287 -8.53 -2.94 -10.45
C GLY A 287 -7.14 -3.13 -9.84
N ARG A 288 -6.96 -4.08 -8.93
CA ARG A 288 -5.69 -4.32 -8.23
C ARG A 288 -4.96 -5.50 -8.86
N ILE A 289 -3.70 -5.28 -9.22
CA ILE A 289 -2.82 -6.30 -9.79
C ILE A 289 -1.54 -6.28 -8.95
N PHE A 290 -1.25 -7.35 -8.24
CA PHE A 290 -0.06 -7.44 -7.42
C PHE A 290 0.94 -8.42 -8.01
N LEU A 291 2.15 -7.93 -8.33
CA LEU A 291 3.23 -8.72 -8.89
C LEU A 291 4.23 -9.11 -7.81
N LYS A 292 4.50 -10.39 -7.67
CA LYS A 292 5.56 -10.94 -6.82
C LYS A 292 6.61 -11.66 -7.65
N ARG A 293 7.87 -11.36 -7.38
CA ARG A 293 9.00 -12.08 -7.95
C ARG A 293 9.47 -13.16 -6.98
N GLY A 294 9.48 -14.41 -7.43
CA GLY A 294 10.01 -15.55 -6.71
C GLY A 294 11.08 -16.29 -7.51
N ASN A 295 11.57 -17.41 -6.98
CA ASN A 295 12.60 -18.24 -7.62
C ASN A 295 12.18 -18.81 -9.00
N GLY A 296 10.87 -18.95 -9.24
CA GLY A 296 10.30 -19.44 -10.51
C GLY A 296 9.92 -18.35 -11.53
N GLY A 297 10.15 -17.07 -11.22
CA GLY A 297 9.73 -15.96 -12.09
C GLY A 297 8.80 -14.97 -11.40
N VAL A 298 8.02 -14.25 -12.21
CA VAL A 298 7.03 -13.28 -11.73
C VAL A 298 5.64 -13.88 -11.81
N THR A 299 4.87 -13.76 -10.75
CA THR A 299 3.48 -14.24 -10.67
C THR A 299 2.55 -13.12 -10.22
N ILE A 300 1.25 -13.25 -10.53
CA ILE A 300 0.21 -12.40 -9.95
C ILE A 300 -0.27 -13.05 -8.66
N GLN A 301 -0.32 -12.25 -7.61
CA GLN A 301 -0.99 -12.64 -6.36
C GLN A 301 -2.26 -11.82 -6.18
N GLU A 302 -3.27 -12.42 -5.56
CA GLU A 302 -4.45 -11.67 -5.17
C GLU A 302 -4.05 -10.61 -4.13
N PRO A 303 -4.36 -9.34 -4.36
CA PRO A 303 -3.92 -8.24 -3.50
C PRO A 303 -4.81 -8.11 -2.27
N PHE A 304 -4.67 -9.03 -1.32
CA PHE A 304 -5.28 -8.84 -0.01
C PHE A 304 -4.56 -7.70 0.73
N ARG A 305 -5.34 -6.89 1.44
CA ARG A 305 -4.85 -5.66 2.08
C ARG A 305 -3.60 -5.89 2.92
N ASP A 306 -3.59 -6.97 3.70
CA ASP A 306 -2.49 -7.28 4.63
C ASP A 306 -1.28 -7.90 3.93
N ILE A 307 -1.48 -8.78 2.95
CA ILE A 307 -0.40 -9.34 2.12
C ILE A 307 0.32 -8.22 1.37
N VAL A 308 -0.45 -7.30 0.80
CA VAL A 308 0.10 -6.17 0.06
C VAL A 308 0.85 -5.20 0.98
N GLN A 309 0.28 -4.86 2.14
CA GLN A 309 0.96 -4.00 3.10
C GLN A 309 2.25 -4.66 3.60
N ASN A 310 2.21 -5.93 3.94
CA ASN A 310 3.39 -6.66 4.41
C ASN A 310 4.48 -6.73 3.35
N ALA A 311 4.14 -7.02 2.11
CA ALA A 311 5.09 -7.07 1.00
C ALA A 311 5.66 -5.68 0.65
N LEU A 312 4.84 -4.63 0.64
CA LEU A 312 5.29 -3.27 0.32
C LEU A 312 6.16 -2.64 1.42
N TYR A 313 5.92 -3.02 2.68
CA TYR A 313 6.70 -2.52 3.83
C TYR A 313 7.79 -3.48 4.29
N GLY A 314 8.07 -4.54 3.56
CA GLY A 314 9.12 -5.53 3.90
C GLY A 314 8.79 -6.37 5.13
N GLN A 315 7.51 -6.47 5.52
CA GLN A 315 7.07 -7.38 6.58
C GLN A 315 6.89 -8.78 5.99
N SER A 316 7.45 -9.81 6.64
CA SER A 316 7.33 -11.18 6.14
C SER A 316 5.88 -11.68 6.17
N GLU A 317 5.49 -12.47 5.17
CA GLU A 317 4.17 -13.14 5.11
C GLU A 317 3.96 -14.15 6.27
N GLU A 318 4.99 -14.42 7.04
CA GLU A 318 5.07 -15.40 8.12
C GLU A 318 4.93 -14.79 9.52
N LEU A 319 4.19 -13.67 9.67
CA LEU A 319 3.97 -13.06 10.98
C LEU A 319 2.71 -13.63 11.64
N LEU A 320 2.85 -14.05 12.88
CA LEU A 320 1.71 -14.29 13.75
C LEU A 320 1.24 -12.95 14.35
N ASN A 321 0.03 -12.55 14.02
CA ASN A 321 -0.57 -11.31 14.51
C ASN A 321 -1.47 -11.59 15.71
N ILE A 322 -1.25 -10.89 16.80
CA ILE A 322 -2.07 -10.97 18.00
C ILE A 322 -2.78 -9.66 18.20
N LEU A 323 -4.11 -9.70 18.18
CA LEU A 323 -4.96 -8.54 18.35
C LEU A 323 -5.50 -8.50 19.78
N CYS A 324 -5.33 -7.36 20.46
CA CYS A 324 -5.84 -7.09 21.80
C CYS A 324 -6.55 -5.73 21.87
N GLU A 325 -7.22 -5.45 22.99
CA GLU A 325 -8.13 -4.31 23.11
C GLU A 325 -7.39 -2.99 23.42
N ASP A 326 -6.44 -3.02 24.36
CA ASP A 326 -5.82 -1.80 24.87
C ASP A 326 -4.29 -1.89 25.08
N ALA A 327 -3.71 -0.83 25.61
CA ALA A 327 -2.28 -0.72 25.83
C ALA A 327 -1.76 -1.62 26.95
N VAL A 328 -2.58 -1.87 28.00
CA VAL A 328 -2.18 -2.73 29.14
C VAL A 328 -2.21 -4.18 28.69
N ALA A 329 -3.23 -4.57 27.93
CA ALA A 329 -3.33 -5.88 27.27
C ALA A 329 -2.11 -6.13 26.34
N GLU A 330 -1.75 -5.14 25.51
CA GLU A 330 -0.54 -5.21 24.69
C GLU A 330 0.73 -5.43 25.51
N GLY A 331 0.87 -4.66 26.61
CA GLY A 331 2.00 -4.81 27.53
C GLY A 331 2.08 -6.22 28.15
N VAL A 332 0.97 -6.75 28.63
CA VAL A 332 0.88 -8.11 29.18
C VAL A 332 1.31 -9.15 28.15
N LEU A 333 0.80 -9.08 26.92
CA LEU A 333 1.16 -9.98 25.83
C LEU A 333 2.64 -9.90 25.47
N GLN A 334 3.19 -8.70 25.38
CA GLN A 334 4.63 -8.51 25.16
C GLN A 334 5.45 -9.15 26.27
N GLY A 335 5.02 -9.02 27.54
CA GLY A 335 5.67 -9.66 28.68
C GLY A 335 5.64 -11.18 28.62
N VAL A 336 4.54 -11.78 28.21
CA VAL A 336 4.44 -13.24 27.96
C VAL A 336 5.42 -13.65 26.86
N PHE A 337 5.43 -12.92 25.73
CA PHE A 337 6.34 -13.24 24.63
C PHE A 337 7.80 -13.04 24.97
N ASP A 338 8.17 -12.15 25.87
CA ASP A 338 9.54 -12.03 26.36
C ASP A 338 10.03 -13.32 27.05
N VAL A 339 9.10 -14.12 27.59
CA VAL A 339 9.39 -15.40 28.23
C VAL A 339 9.35 -16.57 27.24
N ILE A 340 8.29 -16.66 26.43
CA ILE A 340 8.07 -17.85 25.58
C ILE A 340 8.87 -17.81 24.27
N ARG A 341 9.24 -16.63 23.75
CA ARG A 341 10.04 -16.53 22.51
C ARG A 341 11.35 -17.32 22.55
N PRO A 342 12.21 -17.16 23.58
CA PRO A 342 13.45 -17.95 23.67
C PRO A 342 13.18 -19.45 23.76
N GLU A 343 12.16 -19.86 24.51
CA GLU A 343 11.76 -21.27 24.66
C GLU A 343 11.35 -21.89 23.33
N LEU A 344 10.67 -21.12 22.49
CA LEU A 344 10.16 -21.54 21.19
C LEU A 344 11.15 -21.31 20.04
N GLY A 345 12.34 -20.76 20.31
CA GLY A 345 13.32 -20.44 19.26
C GLY A 345 12.79 -19.45 18.22
N MET A 346 12.02 -18.42 18.65
CA MET A 346 11.41 -17.43 17.76
C MET A 346 12.25 -16.16 17.66
N GLY A 347 12.40 -15.64 16.44
CA GLY A 347 12.96 -14.31 16.20
C GLY A 347 12.07 -13.21 16.79
N SER A 348 12.66 -12.01 17.04
CA SER A 348 11.93 -10.84 17.53
C SER A 348 10.77 -10.45 16.60
N ASP A 349 10.92 -10.70 15.33
CA ASP A 349 10.04 -10.21 14.26
C ASP A 349 8.97 -11.23 13.84
N ALA A 350 8.95 -12.43 14.44
CA ALA A 350 8.01 -13.48 14.09
C ALA A 350 6.58 -13.27 14.63
N VAL A 351 6.42 -12.42 15.65
CA VAL A 351 5.12 -12.13 16.28
C VAL A 351 4.92 -10.63 16.39
N ARG A 352 3.79 -10.17 15.94
CA ARG A 352 3.32 -8.79 16.09
C ARG A 352 2.15 -8.76 17.05
N VAL A 353 2.27 -7.99 18.11
CA VAL A 353 1.13 -7.65 18.99
C VAL A 353 0.62 -6.29 18.56
N GLY A 354 -0.65 -6.21 18.26
CA GLY A 354 -1.32 -4.98 17.84
C GLY A 354 -2.58 -4.75 18.67
N ARG A 355 -2.78 -3.50 19.10
CA ARG A 355 -4.04 -3.05 19.68
C ARG A 355 -4.90 -2.40 18.63
N ASP A 356 -6.19 -2.69 18.64
CA ASP A 356 -7.16 -2.03 17.78
C ASP A 356 -8.45 -1.80 18.58
N THR A 357 -9.24 -0.89 18.10
CA THR A 357 -10.46 -0.34 18.67
C THR A 357 -11.47 -1.36 19.16
N GLY A 358 -11.33 -1.87 20.38
CA GLY A 358 -12.36 -2.59 21.15
C GLY A 358 -12.86 -3.91 20.57
N ALA A 359 -13.17 -4.84 21.47
CA ALA A 359 -13.65 -6.21 21.19
C ALA A 359 -14.83 -6.31 20.20
N GLN A 360 -15.64 -5.28 20.09
CA GLN A 360 -16.85 -5.27 19.25
C GLN A 360 -16.56 -5.43 17.75
N GLN A 361 -15.37 -5.05 17.28
CA GLN A 361 -14.99 -5.16 15.88
C GLN A 361 -14.31 -6.49 15.53
N PHE A 362 -13.79 -7.22 16.50
CA PHE A 362 -13.07 -8.48 16.30
C PHE A 362 -13.88 -9.55 15.54
N PRO A 363 -15.20 -9.73 15.76
CA PRO A 363 -15.97 -10.67 14.96
C PRO A 363 -16.00 -10.35 13.47
N GLN A 364 -15.98 -9.07 13.08
CA GLN A 364 -15.93 -8.65 11.68
C GLN A 364 -14.55 -8.92 11.08
N TYR A 365 -13.48 -8.66 11.84
CA TYR A 365 -12.12 -8.99 11.43
C TYR A 365 -11.92 -10.49 11.25
N ALA A 366 -12.40 -11.31 12.21
CA ALA A 366 -12.31 -12.76 12.10
C ALA A 366 -13.03 -13.31 10.86
N GLU A 367 -14.22 -12.77 10.54
CA GLU A 367 -14.94 -13.14 9.32
C GLU A 367 -14.18 -12.76 8.05
N ALA A 368 -13.61 -11.56 8.03
CA ALA A 368 -12.79 -11.10 6.91
C ALA A 368 -11.55 -11.97 6.72
N PHE A 369 -10.77 -12.21 7.79
CA PHE A 369 -9.56 -13.04 7.73
C PHE A 369 -9.88 -14.50 7.38
N LYS A 370 -11.01 -15.03 7.80
CA LYS A 370 -11.46 -16.37 7.42
C LYS A 370 -11.83 -16.45 5.95
N THR A 371 -12.57 -15.45 5.45
CA THR A 371 -12.92 -15.34 4.02
C THR A 371 -11.70 -15.27 3.13
N PHE A 372 -10.63 -14.62 3.61
CA PHE A 372 -9.37 -14.48 2.89
C PHE A 372 -8.36 -15.62 3.13
N GLY A 373 -8.74 -16.67 3.87
CA GLY A 373 -7.86 -17.79 4.18
C GLY A 373 -6.72 -17.47 5.14
N GLN A 374 -6.70 -16.29 5.77
CA GLN A 374 -5.61 -15.79 6.62
C GLN A 374 -5.84 -15.97 8.11
N ILE A 375 -6.99 -16.49 8.52
CA ILE A 375 -7.38 -16.59 9.93
C ILE A 375 -6.31 -17.30 10.81
N ARG A 376 -5.53 -18.20 10.23
CA ARG A 376 -4.46 -18.94 10.93
C ARG A 376 -3.30 -18.06 11.39
N ASN A 377 -3.14 -16.90 10.77
CA ASN A 377 -2.10 -15.92 11.11
C ASN A 377 -2.54 -14.93 12.19
N PHE A 378 -3.74 -15.14 12.76
CA PHE A 378 -4.31 -14.23 13.76
C PHE A 378 -4.72 -14.96 15.02
N VAL A 379 -4.43 -14.32 16.17
CA VAL A 379 -4.91 -14.69 17.51
C VAL A 379 -5.65 -13.49 18.07
N PHE A 380 -6.84 -13.72 18.59
CA PHE A 380 -7.63 -12.68 19.25
C PHE A 380 -7.50 -12.86 20.76
N VAL A 381 -7.11 -11.81 21.46
CA VAL A 381 -7.00 -11.80 22.91
C VAL A 381 -7.91 -10.72 23.47
N LEU A 382 -8.91 -11.14 24.20
CA LEU A 382 -9.89 -10.29 24.84
C LEU A 382 -9.56 -10.09 26.33
N ASP A 383 -10.08 -9.04 26.92
CA ASP A 383 -10.03 -8.85 28.36
C ASP A 383 -10.80 -9.96 29.11
N GLY A 384 -10.38 -10.28 30.31
CA GLY A 384 -10.98 -11.38 31.09
C GLY A 384 -12.46 -11.20 31.40
N ASP A 385 -12.96 -9.98 31.49
CA ASP A 385 -14.38 -9.66 31.69
C ASP A 385 -15.24 -9.96 30.43
N GLN A 386 -14.61 -10.11 29.27
CA GLN A 386 -15.28 -10.39 28.00
C GLN A 386 -15.59 -11.88 27.79
N GLU A 387 -15.08 -12.80 28.61
CA GLU A 387 -15.07 -14.24 28.33
C GLU A 387 -16.47 -14.84 28.09
N ASN A 388 -17.50 -14.37 28.82
CA ASN A 388 -18.87 -14.86 28.75
C ASN A 388 -19.82 -13.93 27.95
N THR A 389 -19.31 -12.91 27.30
CA THR A 389 -20.11 -11.93 26.56
C THR A 389 -20.63 -12.47 25.21
N PRO A 390 -21.72 -11.90 24.69
CA PRO A 390 -22.20 -12.22 23.34
C PRO A 390 -21.13 -11.93 22.25
N THR A 391 -20.28 -10.92 22.44
CA THR A 391 -19.19 -10.55 21.54
C THR A 391 -18.17 -11.68 21.46
N ALA A 392 -17.73 -12.22 22.60
CA ALA A 392 -16.77 -13.34 22.61
C ALA A 392 -17.33 -14.60 21.96
N ARG A 393 -18.63 -14.92 22.19
CA ARG A 393 -19.30 -16.06 21.52
C ARG A 393 -19.32 -15.85 20.01
N LYS A 394 -19.77 -14.68 19.55
CA LYS A 394 -19.81 -14.33 18.12
C LYS A 394 -18.43 -14.36 17.47
N LEU A 395 -17.38 -13.93 18.20
CA LEU A 395 -16.01 -13.99 17.73
C LEU A 395 -15.53 -15.44 17.55
N ARG A 396 -15.77 -16.31 18.54
CA ARG A 396 -15.42 -17.74 18.45
C ARG A 396 -16.11 -18.42 17.25
N ASP A 397 -17.38 -18.14 17.03
CA ASP A 397 -18.15 -18.69 15.90
C ASP A 397 -17.57 -18.23 14.54
N LYS A 398 -17.24 -16.95 14.42
CA LYS A 398 -16.69 -16.37 13.17
C LYS A 398 -15.26 -16.82 12.92
N ALA A 399 -14.40 -16.80 13.93
CA ALA A 399 -13.02 -17.24 13.83
C ALA A 399 -12.91 -18.75 13.53
N GLY A 400 -13.76 -19.55 14.16
CA GLY A 400 -13.73 -21.01 14.03
C GLY A 400 -12.43 -21.63 14.56
N PRO A 401 -12.13 -22.88 14.22
CA PRO A 401 -10.96 -23.58 14.78
C PRO A 401 -9.60 -23.02 14.30
N GLY A 402 -9.60 -22.25 13.23
CA GLY A 402 -8.37 -21.67 12.65
C GLY A 402 -7.90 -20.38 13.34
N GLY A 403 -8.78 -19.66 14.04
CA GLY A 403 -8.49 -18.39 14.72
C GLY A 403 -8.71 -18.49 16.23
N PRO A 404 -7.67 -18.79 17.02
CA PRO A 404 -7.82 -18.92 18.47
C PRO A 404 -8.26 -17.62 19.13
N VAL A 405 -9.20 -17.76 20.06
CA VAL A 405 -9.70 -16.66 20.90
C VAL A 405 -9.28 -16.96 22.32
N LEU A 406 -8.41 -16.16 22.88
CA LEU A 406 -7.82 -16.26 24.22
C LEU A 406 -8.31 -15.10 25.09
N PHE A 407 -8.09 -15.22 26.41
CA PHE A 407 -8.49 -14.21 27.37
C PHE A 407 -7.34 -13.84 28.29
N LEU A 408 -7.25 -12.57 28.63
CA LEU A 408 -6.40 -12.10 29.71
C LEU A 408 -6.86 -12.65 31.05
N PRO A 409 -5.96 -12.81 32.02
CA PRO A 409 -6.32 -13.34 33.33
C PRO A 409 -7.21 -12.39 34.12
N GLY A 410 -8.09 -12.95 34.94
CA GLY A 410 -9.05 -12.22 35.79
C GLY A 410 -10.45 -12.12 35.19
N HIS A 411 -11.38 -11.52 35.97
CA HIS A 411 -12.78 -11.31 35.55
C HIS A 411 -13.14 -9.83 35.43
N HIS A 412 -12.12 -8.97 35.40
CA HIS A 412 -12.20 -7.52 35.29
C HIS A 412 -11.26 -7.03 34.20
N ALA A 413 -11.24 -5.72 33.97
CA ALA A 413 -10.25 -5.11 33.11
C ALA A 413 -8.81 -5.46 33.54
N PRO A 414 -7.85 -5.58 32.60
CA PRO A 414 -6.49 -6.08 32.87
C PRO A 414 -5.73 -5.28 33.93
N GLU A 415 -6.09 -4.01 34.11
CA GLU A 415 -5.47 -3.15 35.14
C GLU A 415 -5.70 -3.66 36.56
N VAL A 416 -6.87 -4.29 36.83
CA VAL A 416 -7.17 -4.89 38.15
C VAL A 416 -6.20 -6.03 38.44
N TRP A 417 -6.07 -6.95 37.50
CA TRP A 417 -5.14 -8.06 37.62
C TRP A 417 -3.68 -7.59 37.76
N VAL A 418 -3.25 -6.62 36.94
CA VAL A 418 -1.90 -6.06 37.01
C VAL A 418 -1.65 -5.43 38.38
N TRP A 419 -2.60 -4.64 38.91
CA TRP A 419 -2.49 -4.00 40.23
C TRP A 419 -2.34 -5.04 41.36
N GLU A 420 -3.17 -6.09 41.35
CA GLU A 420 -3.11 -7.17 42.33
C GLU A 420 -1.77 -7.91 42.31
N ARG A 421 -1.27 -8.25 41.11
CA ARG A 421 0.01 -8.94 40.96
C ARG A 421 1.18 -8.08 41.41
N ILE A 422 1.19 -6.77 41.13
CA ILE A 422 2.22 -5.86 41.65
C ILE A 422 2.20 -5.90 43.18
N ARG A 423 1.01 -5.86 43.79
CA ARG A 423 0.86 -5.89 45.26
C ARG A 423 1.40 -7.18 45.87
N GLU A 424 1.16 -8.31 45.24
CA GLU A 424 1.60 -9.61 45.77
C GLU A 424 3.09 -9.90 45.55
N ARG A 425 3.70 -9.33 44.49
CA ARG A 425 5.07 -9.65 44.06
C ARG A 425 5.95 -8.44 43.89
N GLN A 426 5.86 -7.51 44.78
CA GLN A 426 6.56 -6.21 44.72
C GLN A 426 8.07 -6.35 44.48
N GLY A 427 8.74 -7.29 45.17
CA GLY A 427 10.19 -7.46 45.06
C GLY A 427 10.64 -7.88 43.64
N GLU A 428 9.94 -8.84 43.04
CA GLU A 428 10.30 -9.34 41.72
C GLU A 428 9.94 -8.35 40.62
N ILE A 429 8.79 -7.68 40.73
CA ILE A 429 8.31 -6.72 39.74
C ILE A 429 9.10 -5.42 39.80
N ALA A 430 9.46 -4.93 40.99
CA ALA A 430 10.28 -3.76 41.18
C ALA A 430 11.64 -3.87 40.46
N HIS A 431 12.24 -5.08 40.48
CA HIS A 431 13.49 -5.34 39.75
C HIS A 431 13.34 -5.10 38.23
N TRP A 432 12.24 -5.53 37.62
CA TRP A 432 11.99 -5.30 36.21
C TRP A 432 11.65 -3.85 35.86
N LEU A 433 11.11 -3.10 36.83
CA LEU A 433 10.83 -1.67 36.68
C LEU A 433 12.05 -0.79 36.95
N GLY A 434 13.13 -1.35 37.50
CA GLY A 434 14.30 -0.61 37.94
C GLY A 434 14.04 0.22 39.21
N GLU A 435 13.06 -0.19 40.02
CA GLU A 435 12.63 0.48 41.25
C GLU A 435 13.06 -0.31 42.51
N HIS A 436 13.17 0.39 43.62
CA HIS A 436 13.39 -0.28 44.92
C HIS A 436 12.06 -0.82 45.48
N PRO A 437 11.99 -2.08 45.97
CA PRO A 437 10.72 -2.69 46.44
C PRO A 437 9.97 -1.84 47.48
N GLU A 438 10.65 -1.30 48.47
CA GLU A 438 10.05 -0.48 49.51
C GLU A 438 9.46 0.84 48.97
N SER A 439 10.10 1.42 47.95
CA SER A 439 9.61 2.62 47.27
C SER A 439 8.32 2.32 46.49
N LEU A 440 8.29 1.19 45.76
CA LEU A 440 7.10 0.73 45.04
C LEU A 440 5.94 0.46 46.02
N GLN A 441 6.22 -0.21 47.13
CA GLN A 441 5.24 -0.49 48.21
C GLN A 441 4.64 0.79 48.78
N THR A 442 5.48 1.77 49.12
CA THR A 442 5.04 3.07 49.69
C THR A 442 4.13 3.82 48.70
N ARG A 443 4.50 3.86 47.43
CA ARG A 443 3.69 4.50 46.37
C ARG A 443 2.33 3.82 46.23
N MET A 444 2.28 2.49 46.20
CA MET A 444 1.03 1.74 46.12
C MET A 444 0.13 1.96 47.34
N ALA A 445 0.68 1.93 48.53
CA ALA A 445 -0.07 2.20 49.78
C ALA A 445 -0.68 3.61 49.78
N ASN A 446 0.05 4.60 49.32
CA ASN A 446 -0.45 5.97 49.19
C ASN A 446 -1.63 6.03 48.18
N LEU A 447 -1.48 5.40 47.02
CA LEU A 447 -2.55 5.37 46.01
C LEU A 447 -3.79 4.60 46.49
N ASP A 448 -3.59 3.51 47.24
CA ASP A 448 -4.70 2.78 47.84
C ASP A 448 -5.45 3.64 48.88
N SER A 449 -4.75 4.47 49.66
CA SER A 449 -5.39 5.38 50.62
C SER A 449 -6.19 6.50 49.93
N VAL A 450 -5.68 7.03 48.83
CA VAL A 450 -6.31 8.13 48.09
C VAL A 450 -7.58 7.67 47.37
N TYR A 451 -7.57 6.49 46.78
CA TYR A 451 -8.64 6.00 45.91
C TYR A 451 -9.60 4.98 46.57
N ASN A 452 -9.47 4.69 47.84
CA ASN A 452 -10.38 3.80 48.58
C ASN A 452 -11.77 4.41 48.86
N ALA A 453 -11.95 5.69 48.66
CA ALA A 453 -13.21 6.40 49.01
C ALA A 453 -14.08 6.71 47.74
N ALA A 454 -13.71 6.24 46.55
CA ALA A 454 -14.42 6.55 45.31
C ALA A 454 -15.63 5.61 45.13
N SER A 455 -16.71 6.16 44.59
CA SER A 455 -17.92 5.43 44.21
C SER A 455 -17.81 4.67 42.88
N ASP A 456 -16.64 4.56 42.32
CA ASP A 456 -16.36 4.04 40.99
C ASP A 456 -16.21 2.51 40.97
N THR A 457 -16.33 1.92 39.81
CA THR A 457 -16.14 0.48 39.63
C THR A 457 -14.67 0.05 39.89
N PRO A 458 -14.42 -1.21 40.32
CA PRO A 458 -13.06 -1.71 40.52
C PRO A 458 -12.15 -1.52 39.33
N SER A 459 -12.67 -1.61 38.11
CA SER A 459 -11.91 -1.41 36.87
C SER A 459 -11.50 0.06 36.66
N GLU A 460 -12.39 1.02 36.92
CA GLU A 460 -12.10 2.44 36.80
C GLU A 460 -11.06 2.89 37.83
N ILE A 461 -11.22 2.44 39.07
CA ILE A 461 -10.25 2.72 40.15
C ILE A 461 -8.86 2.15 39.80
N ALA A 462 -8.80 0.91 39.31
CA ALA A 462 -7.54 0.28 38.93
C ALA A 462 -6.84 1.00 37.78
N LYS A 463 -7.59 1.50 36.80
CA LYS A 463 -7.03 2.30 35.68
C LYS A 463 -6.33 3.54 36.18
N VAL A 464 -6.99 4.32 37.03
CA VAL A 464 -6.41 5.54 37.59
C VAL A 464 -5.20 5.22 38.48
N LYS A 465 -5.30 4.24 39.37
CA LYS A 465 -4.19 3.81 40.21
C LYS A 465 -2.98 3.35 39.40
N LEU A 466 -3.20 2.58 38.34
CA LEU A 466 -2.12 2.08 37.48
C LEU A 466 -1.48 3.20 36.66
N GLN A 467 -2.27 4.17 36.22
CA GLN A 467 -1.80 5.35 35.52
C GLN A 467 -0.89 6.20 36.43
N ASP A 468 -1.33 6.49 37.65
CA ASP A 468 -0.57 7.31 38.59
C ASP A 468 0.70 6.59 39.09
N LEU A 469 0.63 5.28 39.31
CA LEU A 469 1.79 4.46 39.64
C LEU A 469 2.81 4.50 38.50
N ALA A 470 2.38 4.31 37.27
CA ALA A 470 3.25 4.35 36.10
C ALA A 470 3.94 5.70 35.97
N GLN A 471 3.17 6.81 36.12
CA GLN A 471 3.72 8.15 36.09
C GLN A 471 4.73 8.38 37.20
N SER A 472 4.47 7.91 38.44
CA SER A 472 5.39 8.03 39.58
C SER A 472 6.71 7.25 39.37
N CYS A 473 6.70 6.21 38.53
CA CYS A 473 7.87 5.43 38.15
C CYS A 473 8.48 5.90 36.80
N ASN A 474 8.03 7.02 36.25
CA ASN A 474 8.42 7.51 34.92
C ASN A 474 8.25 6.44 33.82
N ARG A 475 7.12 5.74 33.86
CA ARG A 475 6.73 4.64 32.97
C ARG A 475 5.32 4.89 32.41
N ILE A 476 4.91 4.02 31.48
CA ILE A 476 3.52 3.94 31.00
C ILE A 476 2.84 2.68 31.55
N PRO A 477 1.50 2.63 31.67
CA PRO A 477 0.78 1.46 32.20
C PRO A 477 1.11 0.14 31.49
N ALA A 478 1.33 0.16 30.19
CA ALA A 478 1.74 -1.00 29.40
C ALA A 478 3.07 -1.62 29.88
N GLU A 479 4.02 -0.82 30.31
CA GLU A 479 5.32 -1.30 30.84
C GLU A 479 5.14 -2.01 32.20
N LEU A 480 4.20 -1.53 33.03
CA LEU A 480 3.82 -2.24 34.26
C LEU A 480 3.19 -3.59 33.94
N GLY A 481 2.23 -3.66 33.01
CA GLY A 481 1.66 -4.91 32.53
C GLY A 481 2.71 -5.88 31.99
N ARG A 482 3.69 -5.37 31.23
CA ARG A 482 4.81 -6.17 30.70
C ARG A 482 5.71 -6.74 31.81
N ALA A 483 6.04 -5.94 32.80
CA ALA A 483 6.85 -6.38 33.93
C ALA A 483 6.15 -7.48 34.74
N VAL A 484 4.87 -7.28 35.03
CA VAL A 484 4.03 -8.28 35.73
C VAL A 484 3.96 -9.60 34.93
N ALA A 485 3.65 -9.53 33.66
CA ALA A 485 3.51 -10.73 32.84
C ALA A 485 4.83 -11.52 32.70
N ARG A 486 5.99 -10.85 32.67
CA ARG A 486 7.31 -11.50 32.69
C ARG A 486 7.56 -12.33 33.94
N VAL A 487 7.10 -11.86 35.07
CA VAL A 487 7.22 -12.59 36.36
C VAL A 487 6.21 -13.75 36.36
N GLU A 488 4.95 -13.45 36.14
CA GLU A 488 3.86 -14.40 36.23
C GLU A 488 3.93 -15.55 35.21
N ALA A 489 4.39 -15.29 33.98
CA ALA A 489 4.51 -16.33 32.94
C ALA A 489 5.53 -17.42 33.28
N LYS A 490 6.48 -17.16 34.20
CA LYS A 490 7.46 -18.15 34.65
C LYS A 490 6.95 -19.06 35.78
N LEU A 491 5.85 -18.69 36.41
CA LEU A 491 5.36 -19.37 37.58
C LEU A 491 4.37 -20.50 37.23
N PRO A 492 4.59 -21.75 37.70
CA PRO A 492 3.76 -22.89 37.41
C PRO A 492 2.46 -22.76 38.14
N GLY A 493 1.62 -22.17 38.31
CA GLY A 493 0.37 -22.02 39.08
C GLY A 493 -0.22 -20.61 38.97
N SER A 494 0.39 -19.77 38.14
CA SER A 494 -0.09 -18.41 37.92
C SER A 494 -1.39 -18.40 37.11
N THR A 495 -2.23 -17.44 37.41
CA THR A 495 -3.51 -17.19 36.70
C THR A 495 -3.33 -16.85 35.21
N ILE A 496 -2.14 -16.45 34.76
CA ILE A 496 -1.83 -16.19 33.35
C ILE A 496 -1.54 -17.49 32.57
N ARG A 497 -1.42 -18.62 33.21
CA ARG A 497 -1.02 -19.88 32.58
C ARG A 497 -1.90 -20.31 31.40
N PRO A 498 -3.24 -20.22 31.47
CA PRO A 498 -4.10 -20.55 30.33
C PRO A 498 -3.82 -19.69 29.07
N LEU A 499 -3.49 -18.41 29.26
CA LEU A 499 -3.10 -17.52 28.17
C LEU A 499 -1.73 -17.95 27.60
N VAL A 500 -0.76 -18.24 28.45
CA VAL A 500 0.59 -18.68 28.03
C VAL A 500 0.53 -19.98 27.21
N ASP A 501 -0.21 -20.95 27.68
CA ASP A 501 -0.36 -22.25 26.99
C ASP A 501 -1.17 -22.09 25.70
N GLY A 502 -2.23 -21.31 25.69
CA GLY A 502 -2.98 -20.97 24.49
C GLY A 502 -2.16 -20.24 23.42
N LEU A 503 -1.24 -19.35 23.81
CA LEU A 503 -0.29 -18.70 22.89
C LEU A 503 0.76 -19.67 22.36
N ARG A 504 1.28 -20.60 23.17
CA ARG A 504 2.17 -21.67 22.72
C ARG A 504 1.51 -22.56 21.67
N ASP A 505 0.27 -22.95 21.92
CA ASP A 505 -0.52 -23.76 20.99
C ASP A 505 -0.80 -23.03 19.69
N ALA A 506 -1.08 -21.73 19.77
CA ALA A 506 -1.29 -20.88 18.60
C ALA A 506 -0.02 -20.76 17.72
N VAL A 507 1.13 -20.57 18.37
CA VAL A 507 2.44 -20.57 17.68
C VAL A 507 2.75 -21.93 17.06
N GLY A 508 2.46 -23.03 17.77
CA GLY A 508 2.63 -24.38 17.24
C GLY A 508 1.80 -24.64 15.98
N ARG A 509 0.54 -24.26 16.00
CA ARG A 509 -0.37 -24.37 14.85
C ARG A 509 0.06 -23.50 13.67
N TRP A 510 0.45 -22.27 13.93
CA TRP A 510 0.92 -21.34 12.90
C TRP A 510 2.17 -21.85 12.19
N ARG A 511 3.11 -22.46 12.90
CA ARG A 511 4.33 -23.07 12.32
C ARG A 511 4.08 -24.33 11.51
N SER A 512 3.01 -25.07 11.84
CA SER A 512 2.66 -26.34 11.19
C SER A 512 1.84 -26.15 9.93
N ALA A 513 1.42 -24.92 9.62
CA ALA A 513 0.56 -24.56 8.49
C ALA A 513 1.35 -24.01 7.33
#